data_18c355be13199d6b818ebd7aabd083de
#
_entry.id   18c355be13199d6b818ebd7aabd083de
#
_cell.length_a   1.000
_cell.length_b   1.000
_cell.length_c   1.000
_cell.angle_alpha   90.00
_cell.angle_beta   90.00
_cell.angle_gamma   90.00
#
_symmetry.space_group_name_H-M   'P 1'
#
loop_
_entity.id
_entity.type
_entity.pdbx_description
1 polymer ?
#
loop_
_entity_poly.entity_id
_entity_poly.type
_entity_poly.pdbx_seq_one_letter_code
_entity_poly.pdbx_strand_id
1 'polypeptide(L)'
;MLPGEFLLPDGTPAMIWPLLPTDVQALRHAFDRLSGESRQRRLLSVLGELDDSMIRQLVGTVDGIRHVALVLTVFPPDGEEGQVGVAHLLQYSADPATADIAVTVADDWQGRGVGSALVAALLERRPPAVRRLRTVVDPVNRASLMMLARAGRLSSGLPERGALDVTVDLDEG
;
A
#
# COMPACT_ATOMS: atom_id res chain seq x y z
N MET A 1 -22.86 -9.18 -1.35
CA MET A 1 -21.44 -8.79 -1.27
C MET A 1 -20.76 -9.29 -2.54
N LEU A 2 -20.14 -8.41 -3.29
CA LEU A 2 -19.42 -8.80 -4.51
C LEU A 2 -18.13 -9.54 -4.12
N PRO A 3 -17.59 -10.44 -4.97
CA PRO A 3 -16.33 -11.11 -4.70
C PRO A 3 -15.20 -10.09 -4.50
N GLY A 4 -14.57 -10.10 -3.33
CA GLY A 4 -13.50 -9.16 -2.97
C GLY A 4 -13.92 -7.99 -2.09
N GLU A 5 -15.22 -7.83 -1.80
CA GLU A 5 -15.70 -6.87 -0.80
C GLU A 5 -15.47 -7.39 0.62
N PHE A 6 -15.09 -6.49 1.50
CA PHE A 6 -14.95 -6.75 2.94
C PHE A 6 -15.32 -5.50 3.74
N LEU A 7 -15.44 -5.65 5.04
CA LEU A 7 -15.68 -4.51 5.92
C LEU A 7 -14.39 -4.13 6.65
N LEU A 8 -14.09 -2.85 6.69
CA LEU A 8 -13.09 -2.31 7.60
C LEU A 8 -13.55 -2.50 9.07
N PRO A 9 -12.64 -2.40 10.06
CA PRO A 9 -13.01 -2.56 11.48
C PRO A 9 -14.14 -1.65 11.96
N ASP A 10 -14.34 -0.51 11.33
CA ASP A 10 -15.42 0.44 11.62
C ASP A 10 -16.73 0.14 10.87
N GLY A 11 -16.80 -0.95 10.13
CA GLY A 11 -17.95 -1.38 9.35
C GLY A 11 -18.05 -0.73 7.96
N THR A 12 -17.10 0.09 7.55
CA THR A 12 -17.11 0.69 6.21
C THR A 12 -16.86 -0.38 5.14
N PRO A 13 -17.74 -0.52 4.13
CA PRO A 13 -17.48 -1.41 3.01
C PRO A 13 -16.25 -0.97 2.21
N ALA A 14 -15.43 -1.93 1.84
CA ALA A 14 -14.19 -1.69 1.10
C ALA A 14 -13.91 -2.81 0.10
N MET A 15 -13.11 -2.51 -0.90
CA MET A 15 -12.63 -3.47 -1.89
C MET A 15 -11.16 -3.22 -2.21
N ILE A 16 -10.40 -4.29 -2.40
CA ILE A 16 -9.01 -4.22 -2.85
C ILE A 16 -8.91 -4.70 -4.29
N TRP A 17 -8.28 -3.88 -5.12
CA TRP A 17 -8.06 -4.12 -6.53
C TRP A 17 -6.59 -4.33 -6.83
N PRO A 18 -6.21 -5.30 -7.67
CA PRO A 18 -4.88 -5.32 -8.22
C PRO A 18 -4.71 -4.15 -9.20
N LEU A 19 -3.60 -3.44 -9.07
CA LEU A 19 -3.19 -2.45 -10.06
C LEU A 19 -2.54 -3.17 -11.24
N LEU A 20 -3.11 -3.02 -12.43
CA LEU A 20 -2.60 -3.60 -13.66
C LEU A 20 -1.86 -2.53 -14.48
N PRO A 21 -0.89 -2.92 -15.32
CA PRO A 21 -0.22 -1.97 -16.23
C PRO A 21 -1.17 -1.20 -17.15
N THR A 22 -2.35 -1.80 -17.46
CA THR A 22 -3.43 -1.18 -18.25
C THR A 22 -4.21 -0.12 -17.48
N ASP A 23 -4.15 -0.12 -16.14
CA ASP A 23 -4.88 0.82 -15.29
C ASP A 23 -4.16 2.18 -15.14
N VAL A 24 -2.95 2.30 -15.69
CA VAL A 24 -2.16 3.54 -15.71
C VAL A 24 -2.95 4.71 -16.25
N GLN A 25 -3.67 4.48 -17.34
CA GLN A 25 -4.47 5.53 -17.96
C GLN A 25 -5.70 5.89 -17.12
N ALA A 26 -6.33 4.91 -16.48
CA ALA A 26 -7.43 5.14 -15.55
C ALA A 26 -6.97 5.90 -14.31
N LEU A 27 -5.78 5.57 -13.77
CA LEU A 27 -5.16 6.32 -12.70
C LEU A 27 -4.76 7.74 -13.12
N ARG A 28 -4.19 7.91 -14.31
CA ARG A 28 -3.89 9.26 -14.86
C ARG A 28 -5.15 10.08 -15.07
N HIS A 29 -6.19 9.51 -15.65
CA HIS A 29 -7.47 10.21 -15.81
C HIS A 29 -8.12 10.54 -14.48
N ALA A 30 -8.03 9.65 -13.48
CA ALA A 30 -8.44 9.94 -12.11
C ALA A 30 -7.59 11.09 -11.53
N PHE A 31 -6.30 11.10 -11.78
CA PHE A 31 -5.36 12.14 -11.36
C PHE A 31 -5.64 13.49 -12.04
N ASP A 32 -5.84 13.51 -13.35
CA ASP A 32 -6.14 14.73 -14.12
C ASP A 32 -7.52 15.32 -13.75
N ARG A 33 -8.48 14.48 -13.39
CA ARG A 33 -9.78 14.89 -12.85
C ARG A 33 -9.68 15.50 -11.47
N LEU A 34 -8.61 15.27 -10.74
CA LEU A 34 -8.40 15.70 -9.37
C LEU A 34 -7.82 17.11 -9.23
N SER A 35 -7.67 17.86 -10.30
CA SER A 35 -7.13 19.22 -10.34
C SER A 35 -8.06 20.31 -9.76
N GLY A 36 -8.82 20.05 -8.69
CA GLY A 36 -9.70 21.01 -8.03
C GLY A 36 -9.78 20.82 -6.51
N GLU A 37 -10.07 21.91 -5.78
CA GLU A 37 -9.93 22.06 -4.33
C GLU A 37 -10.58 20.97 -3.45
N SER A 38 -11.71 20.39 -3.85
CA SER A 38 -12.39 19.34 -3.08
C SER A 38 -11.80 17.94 -3.28
N ARG A 39 -10.89 17.81 -4.22
CA ARG A 39 -10.25 16.56 -4.66
C ARG A 39 -8.92 16.33 -3.98
N GLN A 40 -8.29 17.40 -3.51
CA GLN A 40 -6.95 17.36 -2.93
C GLN A 40 -6.86 16.56 -1.62
N ARG A 41 -7.97 16.35 -0.93
CA ARG A 41 -7.91 15.82 0.43
C ARG A 41 -7.90 14.30 0.53
N ARG A 42 -8.37 13.54 -0.46
CA ARG A 42 -8.58 12.08 -0.30
C ARG A 42 -7.72 11.20 -1.18
N LEU A 43 -7.58 11.56 -2.45
CA LEU A 43 -6.75 10.78 -3.36
C LEU A 43 -5.34 11.36 -3.47
N LEU A 44 -5.20 12.68 -3.37
CA LEU A 44 -3.90 13.36 -3.44
C LEU A 44 -3.05 13.18 -2.20
N SER A 45 -3.62 12.89 -1.02
CA SER A 45 -2.77 12.57 0.13
C SER A 45 -2.08 11.23 -0.04
N VAL A 46 -2.65 10.31 -0.81
CA VAL A 46 -2.01 9.02 -1.13
C VAL A 46 -1.13 9.10 -2.37
N LEU A 47 -1.62 9.77 -3.42
CA LEU A 47 -0.90 9.91 -4.69
C LEU A 47 -0.09 11.21 -4.77
N GLY A 48 -0.41 12.23 -3.98
CA GLY A 48 0.32 13.49 -3.93
C GLY A 48 1.62 13.42 -3.13
N GLU A 49 1.79 12.41 -2.31
CA GLU A 49 3.08 12.04 -1.71
C GLU A 49 3.95 11.21 -2.66
N LEU A 50 3.32 10.65 -3.72
CA LEU A 50 4.00 10.01 -4.82
C LEU A 50 4.18 11.06 -5.92
N ASP A 51 5.40 11.47 -6.21
CA ASP A 51 5.64 12.33 -7.36
C ASP A 51 5.32 11.59 -8.69
N ASP A 52 5.13 12.33 -9.76
CA ASP A 52 4.84 11.77 -11.08
C ASP A 52 5.84 10.71 -11.54
N SER A 53 7.09 10.79 -11.07
CA SER A 53 8.14 9.83 -11.42
C SER A 53 7.95 8.52 -10.68
N MET A 54 7.58 8.58 -9.41
CA MET A 54 7.28 7.40 -8.59
C MET A 54 6.02 6.69 -9.09
N ILE A 55 4.99 7.44 -9.48
CA ILE A 55 3.77 6.86 -10.06
C ILE A 55 4.09 6.16 -11.38
N ARG A 56 4.85 6.79 -12.28
CA ARG A 56 5.27 6.17 -13.55
C ARG A 56 6.13 4.93 -13.34
N GLN A 57 7.02 4.97 -12.36
CA GLN A 57 7.88 3.84 -12.02
C GLN A 57 7.07 2.70 -11.40
N LEU A 58 6.16 3.00 -10.47
CA LEU A 58 5.26 2.04 -9.87
C LEU A 58 4.43 1.32 -10.93
N VAL A 59 3.82 2.07 -11.82
CA VAL A 59 2.91 1.54 -12.83
C VAL A 59 3.63 0.90 -13.99
N GLY A 60 4.81 1.42 -14.37
CA GLY A 60 5.60 0.89 -15.48
C GLY A 60 6.26 -0.46 -15.19
N THR A 61 6.38 -0.86 -13.92
CA THR A 61 7.07 -2.08 -13.50
C THR A 61 6.15 -3.11 -12.86
N VAL A 62 4.88 -2.78 -12.61
CA VAL A 62 3.89 -3.73 -12.09
C VAL A 62 3.63 -4.84 -13.11
N ASP A 63 3.91 -6.08 -12.73
CA ASP A 63 3.67 -7.28 -13.54
C ASP A 63 2.68 -8.27 -12.90
N GLY A 64 2.24 -7.99 -11.67
CA GLY A 64 1.36 -8.84 -10.90
C GLY A 64 2.00 -10.12 -10.37
N ILE A 65 3.30 -10.32 -10.60
CA ILE A 65 4.05 -11.52 -10.19
C ILE A 65 5.18 -11.13 -9.24
N ARG A 66 6.19 -10.41 -9.71
CA ARG A 66 7.33 -9.94 -8.92
C ARG A 66 7.10 -8.54 -8.36
N HIS A 67 6.34 -7.73 -9.04
CA HIS A 67 5.87 -6.43 -8.60
C HIS A 67 4.35 -6.44 -8.52
N VAL A 68 3.83 -6.62 -7.31
CA VAL A 68 2.40 -6.61 -7.00
C VAL A 68 2.04 -5.24 -6.44
N ALA A 69 1.03 -4.60 -6.98
CA ALA A 69 0.48 -3.37 -6.44
C ALA A 69 -1.03 -3.49 -6.26
N LEU A 70 -1.54 -2.95 -5.16
CA LEU A 70 -2.94 -3.02 -4.75
C LEU A 70 -3.46 -1.62 -4.41
N VAL A 71 -4.72 -1.39 -4.74
CA VAL A 71 -5.46 -0.18 -4.37
C VAL A 71 -6.66 -0.57 -3.53
N LEU A 72 -6.89 0.13 -2.42
CA LEU A 72 -8.07 -0.02 -1.60
C LEU A 72 -9.04 1.13 -1.82
N THR A 73 -10.26 0.77 -2.21
CA THR A 73 -11.38 1.69 -2.39
C THR A 73 -12.42 1.45 -1.29
N VAL A 74 -12.98 2.51 -0.75
CA VAL A 74 -14.05 2.48 0.26
C VAL A 74 -15.36 2.97 -0.33
N PHE A 75 -16.47 2.46 0.21
CA PHE A 75 -17.85 2.76 -0.19
C PHE A 75 -18.68 3.15 1.05
N PRO A 76 -18.37 4.30 1.69
CA PRO A 76 -19.10 4.70 2.89
C PRO A 76 -20.57 5.00 2.57
N PRO A 77 -21.52 4.57 3.44
CA PRO A 77 -22.96 4.76 3.20
C PRO A 77 -23.38 6.23 3.03
N ASP A 78 -22.73 7.11 3.78
CA ASP A 78 -23.04 8.55 3.83
C ASP A 78 -21.91 9.41 3.23
N GLY A 79 -21.13 8.86 2.31
CA GLY A 79 -19.98 9.54 1.73
C GLY A 79 -19.70 9.15 0.30
N GLU A 80 -18.72 9.83 -0.29
CA GLU A 80 -18.28 9.50 -1.63
C GLU A 80 -17.35 8.28 -1.60
N GLU A 81 -17.56 7.37 -2.56
CA GLU A 81 -16.59 6.31 -2.82
C GLU A 81 -15.23 6.91 -3.20
N GLY A 82 -14.16 6.27 -2.78
CA GLY A 82 -12.83 6.78 -3.08
C GLY A 82 -11.71 5.79 -2.79
N GLN A 83 -10.64 5.96 -3.53
CA GLN A 83 -9.40 5.26 -3.28
C GLN A 83 -8.69 5.92 -2.10
N VAL A 84 -8.42 5.15 -1.05
CA VAL A 84 -7.90 5.67 0.21
C VAL A 84 -6.58 5.03 0.63
N GLY A 85 -6.12 4.05 -0.12
CA GLY A 85 -4.86 3.38 0.16
C GLY A 85 -4.25 2.73 -1.08
N VAL A 86 -2.93 2.74 -1.14
CA VAL A 86 -2.11 2.05 -2.14
C VAL A 86 -1.01 1.30 -1.45
N ALA A 87 -0.73 0.09 -1.88
CA ALA A 87 0.40 -0.68 -1.41
C ALA A 87 1.06 -1.42 -2.56
N HIS A 88 2.37 -1.60 -2.46
CA HIS A 88 3.09 -2.43 -3.42
C HIS A 88 4.19 -3.26 -2.76
N LEU A 89 4.51 -4.37 -3.39
CA LEU A 89 5.57 -5.28 -3.03
C LEU A 89 6.41 -5.55 -4.28
N LEU A 90 7.73 -5.34 -4.17
CA LEU A 90 8.68 -5.55 -5.25
C LEU A 90 9.75 -6.56 -4.82
N GLN A 91 9.74 -7.75 -5.40
CA GLN A 91 10.74 -8.78 -5.15
C GLN A 91 12.09 -8.40 -5.77
N TYR A 92 13.16 -8.54 -4.99
CA TYR A 92 14.52 -8.29 -5.50
C TYR A 92 14.96 -9.36 -6.51
N SER A 93 15.60 -8.90 -7.58
CA SER A 93 16.18 -9.82 -8.58
C SER A 93 17.40 -10.56 -8.06
N ALA A 94 18.24 -9.87 -7.27
CA ALA A 94 19.48 -10.43 -6.71
C ALA A 94 19.24 -11.30 -5.46
N ASP A 95 18.13 -11.09 -4.76
CA ASP A 95 17.73 -11.86 -3.57
C ASP A 95 16.22 -12.13 -3.61
N PRO A 96 15.79 -13.18 -4.30
CA PRO A 96 14.36 -13.49 -4.44
C PRO A 96 13.62 -13.79 -3.14
N ALA A 97 14.35 -14.04 -2.04
CA ALA A 97 13.75 -14.21 -0.72
C ALA A 97 13.35 -12.90 -0.07
N THR A 98 13.78 -11.76 -0.61
CA THR A 98 13.51 -10.42 -0.08
C THR A 98 12.69 -9.59 -1.06
N ALA A 99 11.77 -8.80 -0.53
CA ALA A 99 10.98 -7.81 -1.28
C ALA A 99 10.91 -6.48 -0.52
N ASP A 100 10.89 -5.39 -1.28
CA ASP A 100 10.47 -4.10 -0.74
C ASP A 100 8.95 -4.06 -0.60
N ILE A 101 8.47 -3.40 0.45
CA ILE A 101 7.06 -3.10 0.66
C ILE A 101 6.89 -1.60 0.94
N ALA A 102 5.89 -1.01 0.33
CA ALA A 102 5.44 0.34 0.65
C ALA A 102 3.92 0.39 0.76
N VAL A 103 3.43 1.15 1.73
CA VAL A 103 2.00 1.35 1.98
C VAL A 103 1.76 2.83 2.25
N THR A 104 0.82 3.41 1.52
CA THR A 104 0.38 4.78 1.71
C THR A 104 -1.13 4.81 1.94
N VAL A 105 -1.57 5.50 2.98
CA VAL A 105 -2.98 5.63 3.36
C VAL A 105 -3.33 7.11 3.49
N ALA A 106 -4.45 7.52 2.91
CA ALA A 106 -4.97 8.88 3.03
C ALA A 106 -5.15 9.25 4.51
N ASP A 107 -4.78 10.48 4.89
CA ASP A 107 -4.73 10.93 6.29
C ASP A 107 -6.04 10.68 7.05
N ASP A 108 -7.19 10.99 6.43
CA ASP A 108 -8.52 10.79 7.03
C ASP A 108 -8.88 9.31 7.22
N TRP A 109 -8.12 8.39 6.63
CA TRP A 109 -8.34 6.96 6.65
C TRP A 109 -7.27 6.17 7.43
N GLN A 110 -6.29 6.86 7.98
CA GLN A 110 -5.31 6.26 8.87
C GLN A 110 -5.95 5.80 10.19
N GLY A 111 -5.40 4.73 10.78
CA GLY A 111 -5.94 4.16 12.01
C GLY A 111 -7.27 3.40 11.86
N ARG A 112 -7.79 3.24 10.64
CA ARG A 112 -9.07 2.56 10.34
C ARG A 112 -8.90 1.17 9.73
N GLY A 113 -7.70 0.62 9.75
CA GLY A 113 -7.40 -0.72 9.27
C GLY A 113 -7.06 -0.84 7.78
N VAL A 114 -7.05 0.26 7.02
CA VAL A 114 -6.74 0.29 5.58
C VAL A 114 -5.36 -0.28 5.29
N GLY A 115 -4.33 0.21 5.99
CA GLY A 115 -2.96 -0.26 5.82
C GLY A 115 -2.79 -1.74 6.15
N SER A 116 -3.40 -2.21 7.24
CA SER A 116 -3.37 -3.62 7.64
C SER A 116 -4.05 -4.53 6.62
N ALA A 117 -5.18 -4.10 6.06
CA ALA A 117 -5.87 -4.84 5.00
C ALA A 117 -5.01 -4.94 3.72
N LEU A 118 -4.36 -3.85 3.33
CA LEU A 118 -3.46 -3.82 2.17
C LEU A 118 -2.25 -4.73 2.37
N VAL A 119 -1.61 -4.70 3.55
CA VAL A 119 -0.46 -5.58 3.87
C VAL A 119 -0.89 -7.05 3.82
N ALA A 120 -2.00 -7.41 4.45
CA ALA A 120 -2.51 -8.77 4.42
C ALA A 120 -2.75 -9.24 2.97
N ALA A 121 -3.40 -8.43 2.15
CA ALA A 121 -3.66 -8.75 0.76
C ALA A 121 -2.40 -8.86 -0.11
N LEU A 122 -1.36 -8.04 0.17
CA LEU A 122 -0.05 -8.18 -0.48
C LEU A 122 0.63 -9.49 -0.11
N LEU A 123 0.59 -9.86 1.18
CA LEU A 123 1.21 -11.10 1.66
C LEU A 123 0.57 -12.34 1.06
N GLU A 124 -0.74 -12.35 0.86
CA GLU A 124 -1.45 -13.42 0.16
C GLU A 124 -1.02 -13.57 -1.29
N ARG A 125 -0.62 -12.46 -1.94
CA ARG A 125 -0.24 -12.39 -3.35
C ARG A 125 1.28 -12.35 -3.56
N ARG A 126 2.06 -12.45 -2.50
CA ARG A 126 3.52 -12.39 -2.61
C ARG A 126 4.07 -13.54 -3.43
N PRO A 127 5.18 -13.34 -4.16
CA PRO A 127 5.92 -14.45 -4.77
C PRO A 127 6.27 -15.50 -3.71
N PRO A 128 6.13 -16.81 -4.01
CA PRO A 128 6.34 -17.89 -3.03
C PRO A 128 7.73 -17.93 -2.40
N ALA A 129 8.74 -17.37 -3.09
CA ALA A 129 10.12 -17.30 -2.57
C ALA A 129 10.31 -16.22 -1.49
N VAL A 130 9.43 -15.20 -1.44
CA VAL A 130 9.57 -14.07 -0.50
C VAL A 130 9.33 -14.53 0.94
N ARG A 131 10.38 -14.37 1.76
CA ARG A 131 10.40 -14.68 3.20
C ARG A 131 10.71 -13.45 4.05
N ARG A 132 11.13 -12.36 3.43
CA ARG A 132 11.55 -11.15 4.10
C ARG A 132 11.03 -9.91 3.38
N LEU A 133 10.54 -8.96 4.17
CA LEU A 133 10.15 -7.64 3.68
C LEU A 133 11.17 -6.60 4.14
N ARG A 134 11.41 -5.59 3.31
CA ARG A 134 12.17 -4.40 3.68
C ARG A 134 11.33 -3.15 3.40
N THR A 135 11.52 -2.15 4.22
CA THR A 135 10.91 -0.84 4.03
C THR A 135 11.66 0.21 4.84
N VAL A 136 11.35 1.48 4.57
CA VAL A 136 11.84 2.62 5.32
C VAL A 136 10.67 3.28 6.03
N VAL A 137 10.77 3.52 7.31
CA VAL A 137 9.71 4.09 8.15
C VAL A 137 10.24 5.28 8.92
N ASP A 138 9.42 6.32 9.07
CA ASP A 138 9.71 7.39 10.03
C ASP A 138 9.68 6.80 11.45
N PRO A 139 10.73 6.99 12.27
CA PRO A 139 10.81 6.44 13.63
C PRO A 139 9.63 6.83 14.54
N VAL A 140 8.99 7.96 14.28
CA VAL A 140 7.81 8.42 15.05
C VAL A 140 6.50 7.78 14.56
N ASN A 141 6.49 7.13 13.40
CA ASN A 141 5.31 6.47 12.84
C ASN A 141 5.08 5.09 13.49
N ARG A 142 4.62 5.11 14.72
CA ARG A 142 4.33 3.89 15.49
C ARG A 142 3.28 3.02 14.84
N ALA A 143 2.30 3.61 14.15
CA ALA A 143 1.23 2.88 13.49
C ALA A 143 1.78 1.96 12.39
N SER A 144 2.69 2.48 11.55
CA SER A 144 3.37 1.67 10.53
C SER A 144 4.24 0.56 11.14
N LEU A 145 4.98 0.86 12.19
CA LEU A 145 5.80 -0.15 12.88
C LEU A 145 4.96 -1.27 13.49
N MET A 146 3.84 -0.93 14.13
CA MET A 146 2.90 -1.91 14.67
C MET A 146 2.23 -2.75 13.58
N MET A 147 1.87 -2.13 12.45
CA MET A 147 1.30 -2.83 11.29
C MET A 147 2.30 -3.86 10.74
N LEU A 148 3.56 -3.48 10.57
CA LEU A 148 4.61 -4.36 10.07
C LEU A 148 4.95 -5.47 11.07
N ALA A 149 4.96 -5.19 12.37
CA ALA A 149 5.20 -6.19 13.41
C ALA A 149 4.12 -7.28 13.47
N ARG A 150 2.93 -7.03 12.94
CA ARG A 150 1.88 -8.05 12.80
C ARG A 150 2.09 -8.99 11.61
N ALA A 151 2.90 -8.58 10.65
CA ALA A 151 3.21 -9.38 9.47
C ALA A 151 4.30 -10.44 9.74
N GLY A 152 5.12 -10.25 10.76
CA GLY A 152 6.20 -11.16 11.12
C GLY A 152 7.15 -10.56 12.15
N ARG A 153 8.32 -11.16 12.29
CA ARG A 153 9.35 -10.69 13.24
C ARG A 153 10.05 -9.45 12.69
N LEU A 154 9.77 -8.30 13.31
CA LEU A 154 10.33 -7.03 12.94
C LEU A 154 11.72 -6.83 13.58
N SER A 155 12.67 -6.38 12.79
CA SER A 155 13.97 -5.89 13.21
C SER A 155 14.28 -4.55 12.54
N SER A 156 15.04 -3.70 13.22
CA SER A 156 15.44 -2.40 12.68
C SER A 156 16.84 -2.04 13.14
N GLY A 157 17.56 -1.27 12.32
CA GLY A 157 18.80 -0.63 12.70
C GLY A 157 18.60 0.62 13.56
N LEU A 158 19.65 1.39 13.72
CA LEU A 158 19.56 2.73 14.29
C LEU A 158 18.99 3.69 13.23
N PRO A 159 18.21 4.71 13.63
CA PRO A 159 17.72 5.70 12.68
C PRO A 159 18.89 6.44 12.01
N GLU A 160 18.86 6.51 10.69
CA GLU A 160 19.80 7.29 9.90
C GLU A 160 19.05 8.37 9.10
N ARG A 161 19.51 9.61 9.18
CA ARG A 161 18.92 10.76 8.46
C ARG A 161 17.42 10.94 8.68
N GLY A 162 16.92 10.58 9.88
CA GLY A 162 15.49 10.68 10.22
C GLY A 162 14.64 9.52 9.68
N ALA A 163 15.24 8.47 9.16
CA ALA A 163 14.58 7.29 8.65
C ALA A 163 15.07 6.02 9.35
N LEU A 164 14.21 5.04 9.46
CA LEU A 164 14.47 3.75 10.07
C LEU A 164 14.35 2.66 9.01
N ASP A 165 15.46 1.99 8.69
CA ASP A 165 15.41 0.77 7.89
C ASP A 165 14.81 -0.36 8.70
N VAL A 166 13.72 -0.92 8.20
CA VAL A 166 12.96 -1.98 8.85
C VAL A 166 13.00 -3.23 8.00
N THR A 167 13.26 -4.36 8.66
CA THR A 167 13.17 -5.69 8.07
C THR A 167 12.13 -6.50 8.83
N VAL A 168 11.29 -7.22 8.09
CA VAL A 168 10.28 -8.13 8.66
C VAL A 168 10.56 -9.52 8.11
N ASP A 169 10.96 -10.44 8.98
CA ASP A 169 11.04 -11.86 8.64
C ASP A 169 9.63 -12.44 8.76
N LEU A 170 9.09 -12.93 7.65
CA LEU A 170 7.76 -13.52 7.60
C LEU A 170 7.82 -14.92 8.22
N ASP A 171 6.85 -15.23 9.07
CA ASP A 171 6.70 -16.57 9.60
C ASP A 171 6.41 -17.56 8.46
N GLU A 172 7.01 -18.74 8.55
CA GLU A 172 6.68 -19.85 7.68
C GLU A 172 5.25 -20.29 8.05
N GLY A 173 4.30 -19.95 7.18
CA GLY A 173 2.90 -20.38 7.32
C GLY A 173 2.73 -21.85 6.97
#